data_3228029ef49318f912aca25584a63d90
#
_entry.id   3228029ef49318f912aca25584a63d90
#
_cell.length_a   1.000
_cell.length_b   1.000
_cell.length_c   1.000
_cell.angle_alpha   90.00
_cell.angle_beta   90.00
_cell.angle_gamma   90.00
#
_symmetry.space_group_name_H-M   'P 1'
#
loop_
_entity.id
_entity.type
_entity.pdbx_description
1 polymer ?
#
loop_
_entity_poly.entity_id
_entity_poly.type
_entity_poly.pdbx_seq_one_letter_code
_entity_poly.pdbx_strand_id
1 'polypeptide(L)'
;MGKTLTEHLQKLKDQQQGIFVPYIMAGDHEKGLAGLQETIQFLEELGVSAIEVGIPFSDPVADGPVIEEAGLRSLAHGTTTEELVQTIQRLETSVPLVIMTYFNPLFQYGLENFFRDVEGTAVKGVIIPDLPHEHADLVEPLLVDKDIALVPLVSLTTGIERQKKLIHDAEGFIYAVAVNGVTGKTGSYRDDLDHHLAQLHEIASIPVLTGFGVSSMEDVHRFNKVSDGVIVGSKIVKALHQGETDTIARFISQAVKG
;
A
#
# COMPACT_ATOMS: atom_id res chain seq x y z
N MET A 1 15.11 10.06 14.70
CA MET A 1 15.52 9.04 13.75
C MET A 1 14.36 8.90 12.77
N GLY A 2 14.64 8.87 11.47
CA GLY A 2 13.58 8.65 10.48
C GLY A 2 12.99 7.24 10.62
N LYS A 3 11.79 7.03 10.11
CA LYS A 3 11.17 5.69 10.05
C LYS A 3 11.87 4.84 8.99
N THR A 4 12.10 3.56 9.29
CA THR A 4 12.77 2.61 8.37
C THR A 4 12.12 2.60 6.97
N LEU A 5 10.79 2.64 6.87
CA LEU A 5 10.09 2.68 5.59
C LEU A 5 10.47 3.92 4.77
N THR A 6 10.49 5.10 5.42
CA THR A 6 10.86 6.36 4.76
C THR A 6 12.30 6.30 4.24
N GLU A 7 13.24 5.90 5.10
CA GLU A 7 14.66 5.82 4.73
C GLU A 7 14.92 4.80 3.61
N HIS A 8 14.25 3.65 3.67
CA HIS A 8 14.36 2.60 2.66
C HIS A 8 13.88 3.07 1.29
N LEU A 9 12.66 3.62 1.22
CA LEU A 9 12.10 4.08 -0.05
C LEU A 9 12.82 5.32 -0.59
N GLN A 10 13.28 6.23 0.29
CA GLN A 10 14.10 7.38 -0.12
C GLN A 10 15.42 6.94 -0.73
N LYS A 11 16.07 5.92 -0.16
CA LYS A 11 17.30 5.35 -0.72
C LYS A 11 17.08 4.79 -2.13
N LEU A 12 15.97 4.09 -2.36
CA LEU A 12 15.63 3.58 -3.71
C LEU A 12 15.41 4.72 -4.70
N LYS A 13 14.69 5.77 -4.30
CA LYS A 13 14.48 6.99 -5.08
C LYS A 13 15.82 7.65 -5.43
N ASP A 14 16.70 7.84 -4.45
CA ASP A 14 18.03 8.48 -4.66
C ASP A 14 18.92 7.66 -5.61
N GLN A 15 18.74 6.34 -5.63
CA GLN A 15 19.42 5.41 -6.54
C GLN A 15 18.75 5.33 -7.92
N GLN A 16 17.67 6.09 -8.15
CA GLN A 16 16.86 6.04 -9.37
C GLN A 16 16.31 4.63 -9.68
N GLN A 17 16.06 3.85 -8.64
CA GLN A 17 15.42 2.54 -8.76
C GLN A 17 13.90 2.73 -8.71
N GLY A 18 13.18 2.12 -9.65
CA GLY A 18 11.72 2.14 -9.66
C GLY A 18 11.16 1.50 -8.38
N ILE A 19 10.33 2.24 -7.66
CA ILE A 19 9.65 1.73 -6.46
C ILE A 19 8.40 0.96 -6.89
N PHE A 20 8.33 -0.32 -6.55
CA PHE A 20 7.20 -1.18 -6.85
C PHE A 20 6.68 -1.84 -5.57
N VAL A 21 5.41 -1.58 -5.24
CA VAL A 21 4.73 -2.11 -4.07
C VAL A 21 3.52 -2.94 -4.52
N PRO A 22 3.57 -4.28 -4.47
CA PRO A 22 2.39 -5.11 -4.68
C PRO A 22 1.47 -5.04 -3.46
N TYR A 23 0.15 -5.01 -3.71
CA TYR A 23 -0.85 -5.26 -2.68
C TYR A 23 -1.26 -6.72 -2.70
N ILE A 24 -1.41 -7.30 -1.52
CA ILE A 24 -1.99 -8.62 -1.30
C ILE A 24 -3.08 -8.56 -0.23
N MET A 25 -4.08 -9.44 -0.32
CA MET A 25 -5.07 -9.61 0.75
C MET A 25 -4.61 -10.75 1.67
N ALA A 26 -4.41 -10.45 2.94
CA ALA A 26 -4.05 -11.48 3.91
C ALA A 26 -5.14 -12.56 3.97
N GLY A 27 -4.76 -13.82 3.94
CA GLY A 27 -5.68 -14.95 3.99
C GLY A 27 -6.41 -15.30 2.67
N ASP A 28 -6.16 -14.59 1.56
CA ASP A 28 -6.74 -14.93 0.24
C ASP A 28 -6.04 -16.11 -0.46
N HIS A 29 -4.96 -16.61 0.09
CA HIS A 29 -4.29 -17.82 -0.38
C HIS A 29 -5.19 -19.06 -0.16
N GLU A 30 -5.06 -20.10 -1.00
CA GLU A 30 -5.82 -21.36 -0.86
C GLU A 30 -5.66 -22.03 0.52
N LYS A 31 -4.52 -21.80 1.19
CA LYS A 31 -4.20 -22.24 2.56
C LYS A 31 -4.60 -21.20 3.63
N GLY A 32 -5.38 -20.16 3.27
CA GLY A 32 -5.66 -19.04 4.15
C GLY A 32 -4.39 -18.34 4.65
N LEU A 33 -4.35 -17.92 5.91
CA LEU A 33 -3.18 -17.26 6.51
C LEU A 33 -1.90 -18.12 6.53
N ALA A 34 -2.02 -19.45 6.51
CA ALA A 34 -0.86 -20.35 6.44
C ALA A 34 -0.05 -20.19 5.14
N GLY A 35 -0.65 -19.64 4.08
CA GLY A 35 0.03 -19.34 2.82
C GLY A 35 0.68 -17.96 2.76
N LEU A 36 0.50 -17.11 3.77
CA LEU A 36 0.99 -15.73 3.75
C LEU A 36 2.52 -15.67 3.64
N GLN A 37 3.25 -16.49 4.38
CA GLN A 37 4.72 -16.57 4.32
C GLN A 37 5.21 -16.92 2.92
N GLU A 38 4.59 -17.91 2.26
CA GLU A 38 4.93 -18.35 0.91
C GLU A 38 4.72 -17.22 -0.10
N THR A 39 3.60 -16.49 0.00
CA THR A 39 3.30 -15.36 -0.87
C THR A 39 4.29 -14.21 -0.68
N ILE A 40 4.63 -13.87 0.56
CA ILE A 40 5.59 -12.80 0.87
C ILE A 40 6.98 -13.16 0.34
N GLN A 41 7.46 -14.38 0.59
CA GLN A 41 8.77 -14.84 0.09
C GLN A 41 8.85 -14.81 -1.44
N PHE A 42 7.79 -15.27 -2.13
CA PHE A 42 7.71 -15.19 -3.58
C PHE A 42 7.87 -13.75 -4.09
N LEU A 43 7.18 -12.78 -3.48
CA LEU A 43 7.28 -11.38 -3.86
C LEU A 43 8.64 -10.77 -3.50
N GLU A 44 9.21 -11.12 -2.35
CA GLU A 44 10.55 -10.71 -1.92
C GLU A 44 11.63 -11.14 -2.91
N GLU A 45 11.59 -12.41 -3.38
CA GLU A 45 12.50 -12.94 -4.39
C GLU A 45 12.43 -12.19 -5.73
N LEU A 46 11.31 -11.56 -6.03
CA LEU A 46 11.13 -10.73 -7.22
C LEU A 46 11.70 -9.31 -7.06
N GLY A 47 12.18 -8.94 -5.87
CA GLY A 47 12.84 -7.67 -5.61
C GLY A 47 11.89 -6.49 -5.44
N VAL A 48 10.68 -6.71 -4.90
CA VAL A 48 9.73 -5.64 -4.60
C VAL A 48 10.25 -4.72 -3.49
N SER A 49 9.84 -3.45 -3.52
CA SER A 49 10.35 -2.42 -2.61
C SER A 49 9.71 -2.47 -1.21
N ALA A 50 8.47 -2.83 -1.15
CA ALA A 50 7.67 -3.09 0.05
C ALA A 50 6.47 -3.96 -0.37
N ILE A 51 5.72 -4.49 0.59
CA ILE A 51 4.48 -5.24 0.32
C ILE A 51 3.35 -4.62 1.13
N GLU A 52 2.28 -4.20 0.45
CA GLU A 52 1.06 -3.75 1.10
C GLU A 52 0.19 -4.97 1.41
N VAL A 53 -0.17 -5.14 2.68
CA VAL A 53 -0.94 -6.29 3.19
C VAL A 53 -2.28 -5.81 3.69
N GLY A 54 -3.35 -6.15 2.99
CA GLY A 54 -4.72 -5.83 3.37
C GLY A 54 -5.25 -6.73 4.48
N ILE A 55 -5.87 -6.12 5.49
CA ILE A 55 -6.69 -6.83 6.47
C ILE A 55 -8.11 -6.98 5.90
N PRO A 56 -8.67 -8.20 5.81
CA PRO A 56 -10.02 -8.37 5.28
C PRO A 56 -11.05 -7.69 6.19
N PHE A 57 -12.02 -7.01 5.57
CA PHE A 57 -13.11 -6.35 6.26
C PHE A 57 -14.43 -6.55 5.52
N SER A 58 -15.55 -6.67 6.26
CA SER A 58 -16.87 -6.92 5.67
C SER A 58 -17.47 -5.74 4.94
N ASP A 59 -17.03 -4.51 5.28
CA ASP A 59 -17.66 -3.26 4.83
C ASP A 59 -16.62 -2.28 4.24
N PRO A 60 -15.84 -2.69 3.22
CA PRO A 60 -14.78 -1.88 2.64
C PRO A 60 -15.38 -0.72 1.83
N VAL A 61 -14.92 0.51 2.08
CA VAL A 61 -15.44 1.72 1.41
C VAL A 61 -14.49 2.27 0.33
N ALA A 62 -13.25 1.79 0.30
CA ALA A 62 -12.20 2.24 -0.63
C ALA A 62 -11.77 1.18 -1.64
N ASP A 63 -12.20 -0.08 -1.47
CA ASP A 63 -11.77 -1.20 -2.28
C ASP A 63 -12.55 -1.28 -3.60
N GLY A 64 -11.89 -1.74 -4.65
CA GLY A 64 -12.55 -2.12 -5.89
C GLY A 64 -12.97 -3.59 -5.88
N PRO A 65 -13.79 -4.02 -6.87
CA PRO A 65 -14.43 -5.35 -6.86
C PRO A 65 -13.47 -6.53 -6.66
N VAL A 66 -12.27 -6.47 -7.26
CA VAL A 66 -11.27 -7.55 -7.14
C VAL A 66 -10.74 -7.66 -5.71
N ILE A 67 -10.52 -6.54 -5.04
CA ILE A 67 -10.03 -6.50 -3.66
C ILE A 67 -11.14 -6.89 -2.70
N GLU A 68 -12.38 -6.41 -2.93
CA GLU A 68 -13.56 -6.84 -2.17
C GLU A 68 -13.77 -8.36 -2.23
N GLU A 69 -13.70 -8.95 -3.43
CA GLU A 69 -13.80 -10.40 -3.62
C GLU A 69 -12.68 -11.15 -2.87
N ALA A 70 -11.44 -10.65 -2.90
CA ALA A 70 -10.34 -11.22 -2.14
C ALA A 70 -10.58 -11.15 -0.62
N GLY A 71 -11.11 -10.03 -0.13
CA GLY A 71 -11.53 -9.87 1.25
C GLY A 71 -12.60 -10.88 1.66
N LEU A 72 -13.62 -11.07 0.83
CA LEU A 72 -14.67 -12.07 1.06
C LEU A 72 -14.11 -13.50 1.12
N ARG A 73 -13.18 -13.88 0.22
CA ARG A 73 -12.53 -15.19 0.27
C ARG A 73 -11.71 -15.36 1.54
N SER A 74 -10.97 -14.35 1.94
CA SER A 74 -10.20 -14.34 3.18
C SER A 74 -11.10 -14.51 4.42
N LEU A 75 -12.20 -13.77 4.49
CA LEU A 75 -13.17 -13.90 5.57
C LEU A 75 -13.83 -15.30 5.58
N ALA A 76 -14.08 -15.86 4.40
CA ALA A 76 -14.62 -17.24 4.29
C ALA A 76 -13.61 -18.31 4.77
N HIS A 77 -12.32 -18.03 4.74
CA HIS A 77 -11.28 -18.86 5.37
C HIS A 77 -11.19 -18.66 6.88
N GLY A 78 -12.01 -17.76 7.45
CA GLY A 78 -12.02 -17.47 8.88
C GLY A 78 -10.94 -16.51 9.35
N THR A 79 -10.30 -15.78 8.44
CA THR A 79 -9.24 -14.82 8.78
C THR A 79 -9.77 -13.72 9.71
N THR A 80 -9.12 -13.56 10.86
CA THR A 80 -9.37 -12.49 11.81
C THR A 80 -8.15 -11.58 11.95
N THR A 81 -8.34 -10.34 12.43
CA THR A 81 -7.22 -9.43 12.71
C THR A 81 -6.25 -10.02 13.73
N GLU A 82 -6.78 -10.73 14.75
CA GLU A 82 -5.96 -11.37 15.79
C GLU A 82 -5.05 -12.46 15.22
N GLU A 83 -5.62 -13.38 14.42
CA GLU A 83 -4.84 -14.45 13.78
C GLU A 83 -3.81 -13.90 12.78
N LEU A 84 -4.17 -12.82 12.07
CA LEU A 84 -3.22 -12.15 11.18
C LEU A 84 -2.05 -11.53 11.96
N VAL A 85 -2.31 -10.82 13.06
CA VAL A 85 -1.25 -10.26 13.91
C VAL A 85 -0.33 -11.36 14.43
N GLN A 86 -0.88 -12.47 14.93
CA GLN A 86 -0.11 -13.63 15.37
C GLN A 86 0.72 -14.25 14.22
N THR A 87 0.19 -14.23 13.00
CA THR A 87 0.92 -14.69 11.81
C THR A 87 2.06 -13.74 11.49
N ILE A 88 1.81 -12.43 11.47
CA ILE A 88 2.83 -11.39 11.21
C ILE A 88 4.00 -11.49 12.21
N GLN A 89 3.74 -11.77 13.47
CA GLN A 89 4.80 -11.95 14.50
C GLN A 89 5.75 -13.13 14.22
N ARG A 90 5.37 -14.05 13.35
CA ARG A 90 6.15 -15.23 12.97
C ARG A 90 6.73 -15.15 11.56
N LEU A 91 6.34 -14.10 10.78
CA LEU A 91 6.83 -13.93 9.42
C LEU A 91 8.31 -13.61 9.40
N GLU A 92 9.00 -14.26 8.48
CA GLU A 92 10.41 -14.01 8.18
C GLU A 92 10.49 -13.33 6.80
N THR A 93 10.83 -12.05 6.79
CA THR A 93 11.07 -11.26 5.57
C THR A 93 11.94 -10.06 5.87
N SER A 94 12.75 -9.65 4.90
CA SER A 94 13.54 -8.42 4.94
C SER A 94 12.81 -7.25 4.28
N VAL A 95 11.74 -7.53 3.53
CA VAL A 95 10.94 -6.51 2.84
C VAL A 95 9.98 -5.83 3.83
N PRO A 96 9.95 -4.49 3.88
CA PRO A 96 8.99 -3.77 4.70
C PRO A 96 7.55 -4.12 4.33
N LEU A 97 6.74 -4.43 5.34
CA LEU A 97 5.30 -4.62 5.19
C LEU A 97 4.56 -3.34 5.55
N VAL A 98 3.57 -2.99 4.76
CA VAL A 98 2.66 -1.87 5.00
C VAL A 98 1.26 -2.42 5.18
N ILE A 99 0.69 -2.30 6.37
CA ILE A 99 -0.67 -2.79 6.63
C ILE A 99 -1.69 -1.80 6.06
N MET A 100 -2.58 -2.30 5.21
CA MET A 100 -3.75 -1.57 4.74
C MET A 100 -4.98 -2.09 5.47
N THR A 101 -5.65 -1.22 6.21
CA THR A 101 -6.82 -1.62 7.02
C THR A 101 -7.76 -0.44 7.24
N TYR A 102 -9.02 -0.74 7.49
CA TYR A 102 -9.99 0.25 7.93
C TYR A 102 -9.88 0.52 9.43
N PHE A 103 -10.41 1.66 9.87
CA PHE A 103 -10.31 2.07 11.28
C PHE A 103 -11.04 1.08 12.22
N ASN A 104 -12.21 0.57 11.81
CA ASN A 104 -13.00 -0.30 12.67
C ASN A 104 -12.29 -1.62 13.08
N PRO A 105 -11.62 -2.38 12.18
CA PRO A 105 -10.82 -3.54 12.58
C PRO A 105 -9.75 -3.22 13.64
N LEU A 106 -9.05 -2.09 13.48
CA LEU A 106 -8.06 -1.63 14.47
C LEU A 106 -8.71 -1.23 15.79
N PHE A 107 -9.85 -0.54 15.73
CA PHE A 107 -10.58 -0.11 16.92
C PHE A 107 -11.10 -1.32 17.73
N GLN A 108 -11.60 -2.34 17.04
CA GLN A 108 -12.06 -3.59 17.69
C GLN A 108 -10.92 -4.39 18.32
N TYR A 109 -9.76 -4.44 17.68
CA TYR A 109 -8.55 -5.06 18.24
C TYR A 109 -8.01 -4.25 19.45
N GLY A 110 -8.22 -2.94 19.43
CA GLY A 110 -7.63 -1.95 20.30
C GLY A 110 -6.36 -1.37 19.69
N LEU A 111 -6.40 -0.07 19.35
CA LEU A 111 -5.31 0.62 18.63
C LEU A 111 -3.95 0.44 19.32
N GLU A 112 -3.87 0.67 20.64
CA GLU A 112 -2.64 0.50 21.41
C GLU A 112 -2.12 -0.94 21.37
N ASN A 113 -3.03 -1.93 21.46
CA ASN A 113 -2.67 -3.35 21.40
C ASN A 113 -2.12 -3.70 20.02
N PHE A 114 -2.78 -3.26 18.95
CA PHE A 114 -2.35 -3.54 17.59
C PHE A 114 -0.92 -3.04 17.34
N PHE A 115 -0.65 -1.77 17.61
CA PHE A 115 0.67 -1.18 17.38
C PHE A 115 1.74 -1.71 18.33
N ARG A 116 1.39 -2.15 19.52
CA ARG A 116 2.31 -2.89 20.41
C ARG A 116 2.64 -4.27 19.84
N ASP A 117 1.63 -4.99 19.36
CA ASP A 117 1.76 -6.40 18.99
C ASP A 117 2.44 -6.58 17.62
N VAL A 118 2.42 -5.56 16.75
CA VAL A 118 3.18 -5.56 15.49
C VAL A 118 4.53 -4.85 15.59
N GLU A 119 4.87 -4.25 16.73
CA GLU A 119 6.16 -3.62 16.97
C GLU A 119 7.30 -4.65 16.89
N GLY A 120 8.42 -4.27 16.28
CA GLY A 120 9.58 -5.17 16.11
C GLY A 120 9.42 -6.22 15.00
N THR A 121 8.25 -6.29 14.34
CA THR A 121 8.03 -7.14 13.16
C THR A 121 8.49 -6.45 11.87
N ALA A 122 8.25 -7.08 10.73
CA ALA A 122 8.47 -6.50 9.41
C ALA A 122 7.48 -5.38 9.05
N VAL A 123 6.44 -5.14 9.85
CA VAL A 123 5.49 -4.02 9.66
C VAL A 123 6.19 -2.70 9.91
N LYS A 124 6.26 -1.85 8.87
CA LYS A 124 6.93 -0.54 8.89
C LYS A 124 6.03 0.61 8.48
N GLY A 125 4.79 0.31 8.13
CA GLY A 125 3.80 1.32 7.79
C GLY A 125 2.37 0.83 7.99
N VAL A 126 1.46 1.79 8.12
CA VAL A 126 0.01 1.56 8.17
C VAL A 126 -0.71 2.60 7.30
N ILE A 127 -1.71 2.12 6.57
CA ILE A 127 -2.62 2.92 5.75
C ILE A 127 -4.03 2.69 6.30
N ILE A 128 -4.75 3.78 6.61
CA ILE A 128 -6.12 3.73 7.14
C ILE A 128 -7.00 4.65 6.28
N PRO A 129 -7.61 4.15 5.19
CA PRO A 129 -8.27 4.98 4.18
C PRO A 129 -9.48 5.77 4.69
N ASP A 130 -10.15 5.28 5.71
CA ASP A 130 -11.31 5.88 6.35
C ASP A 130 -10.98 6.73 7.59
N LEU A 131 -9.67 6.96 7.87
CA LEU A 131 -9.23 7.88 8.91
C LEU A 131 -8.95 9.26 8.29
N PRO A 132 -9.82 10.27 8.50
CA PRO A 132 -9.53 11.63 8.05
C PRO A 132 -8.28 12.19 8.75
N HIS A 133 -7.50 12.99 8.05
CA HIS A 133 -6.31 13.66 8.62
C HIS A 133 -6.64 14.43 9.91
N GLU A 134 -7.85 15.00 10.00
CA GLU A 134 -8.33 15.74 11.20
C GLU A 134 -8.49 14.84 12.43
N HIS A 135 -8.48 13.53 12.25
CA HIS A 135 -8.57 12.51 13.31
C HIS A 135 -7.30 11.65 13.41
N ALA A 136 -6.22 12.08 12.77
CA ALA A 136 -4.92 11.39 12.87
C ALA A 136 -4.39 11.37 14.31
N ASP A 137 -4.84 12.33 15.15
CA ASP A 137 -4.57 12.39 16.60
C ASP A 137 -5.02 11.13 17.39
N LEU A 138 -5.87 10.31 16.82
CA LEU A 138 -6.25 9.01 17.39
C LEU A 138 -5.15 7.94 17.23
N VAL A 139 -4.26 8.10 16.24
CA VAL A 139 -3.25 7.09 15.86
C VAL A 139 -1.82 7.63 16.02
N GLU A 140 -1.53 8.84 15.58
CA GLU A 140 -0.19 9.42 15.60
C GLU A 140 0.53 9.33 16.97
N PRO A 141 -0.12 9.63 18.11
CA PRO A 141 0.54 9.53 19.42
C PRO A 141 1.01 8.10 19.75
N LEU A 142 0.36 7.08 19.19
CA LEU A 142 0.70 5.66 19.40
C LEU A 142 1.92 5.24 18.59
N LEU A 143 2.32 6.03 17.60
CA LEU A 143 3.41 5.74 16.66
C LEU A 143 4.68 6.55 16.90
N VAL A 144 4.64 7.55 17.78
CA VAL A 144 5.78 8.49 18.02
C VAL A 144 7.09 7.76 18.26
N ASP A 145 7.09 6.76 19.14
CA ASP A 145 8.29 6.01 19.53
C ASP A 145 8.42 4.66 18.79
N LYS A 146 7.58 4.41 17.80
CA LYS A 146 7.57 3.15 17.03
C LYS A 146 8.14 3.34 15.63
N ASP A 147 8.79 2.32 15.11
CA ASP A 147 9.28 2.28 13.73
C ASP A 147 8.15 1.86 12.75
N ILE A 148 7.02 2.55 12.83
CA ILE A 148 5.85 2.35 11.97
C ILE A 148 5.37 3.72 11.50
N ALA A 149 5.32 3.94 10.19
CA ALA A 149 4.86 5.17 9.58
C ALA A 149 3.33 5.16 9.39
N LEU A 150 2.65 6.26 9.70
CA LEU A 150 1.28 6.50 9.23
C LEU A 150 1.35 7.10 7.84
N VAL A 151 1.03 6.30 6.83
CA VAL A 151 1.13 6.69 5.42
C VAL A 151 -0.07 7.54 5.02
N PRO A 152 0.13 8.81 4.59
CA PRO A 152 -0.97 9.67 4.19
C PRO A 152 -1.49 9.32 2.79
N LEU A 153 -2.83 9.29 2.66
CA LEU A 153 -3.50 9.23 1.36
C LEU A 153 -3.81 10.64 0.87
N VAL A 154 -3.38 10.94 -0.35
CA VAL A 154 -3.64 12.22 -1.01
C VAL A 154 -4.42 11.99 -2.30
N SER A 155 -5.66 12.43 -2.33
CA SER A 155 -6.46 12.42 -3.56
C SER A 155 -5.97 13.50 -4.51
N LEU A 156 -5.87 13.17 -5.77
CA LEU A 156 -5.47 14.10 -6.83
C LEU A 156 -6.52 15.16 -7.15
N THR A 157 -7.74 15.02 -6.63
CA THR A 157 -8.77 16.08 -6.66
C THR A 157 -8.63 17.09 -5.52
N THR A 158 -7.71 16.85 -4.59
CA THR A 158 -7.45 17.73 -3.46
C THR A 158 -6.69 18.98 -3.91
N GLY A 159 -7.17 20.16 -3.53
CA GLY A 159 -6.48 21.43 -3.85
C GLY A 159 -5.10 21.52 -3.19
N ILE A 160 -4.18 22.25 -3.83
CA ILE A 160 -2.75 22.32 -3.48
C ILE A 160 -2.48 22.70 -2.00
N GLU A 161 -3.22 23.64 -1.44
CA GLU A 161 -3.04 24.06 -0.04
C GLU A 161 -3.43 22.94 0.93
N ARG A 162 -4.41 22.12 0.58
CA ARG A 162 -4.77 20.94 1.35
C ARG A 162 -3.72 19.84 1.21
N GLN A 163 -3.18 19.64 -0.01
CA GLN A 163 -2.10 18.69 -0.25
C GLN A 163 -0.89 19.04 0.62
N LYS A 164 -0.43 20.29 0.61
CA LYS A 164 0.69 20.76 1.45
C LYS A 164 0.48 20.45 2.92
N LYS A 165 -0.76 20.64 3.41
CA LYS A 165 -1.10 20.34 4.81
C LYS A 165 -1.02 18.84 5.12
N LEU A 166 -1.52 17.98 4.20
CA LEU A 166 -1.54 16.53 4.38
C LEU A 166 -0.14 15.91 4.35
N ILE A 167 0.83 16.54 3.64
CA ILE A 167 2.18 15.99 3.45
C ILE A 167 3.23 16.67 4.33
N HIS A 168 2.87 17.65 5.15
CA HIS A 168 3.83 18.47 5.90
C HIS A 168 4.76 17.64 6.78
N ASP A 169 4.19 16.71 7.55
CA ASP A 169 4.93 15.82 8.45
C ASP A 169 4.78 14.34 8.03
N ALA A 170 4.63 14.10 6.71
CA ALA A 170 4.38 12.77 6.19
C ALA A 170 5.58 11.83 6.43
N GLU A 171 5.27 10.60 6.78
CA GLU A 171 6.22 9.50 6.97
C GLU A 171 5.94 8.34 6.01
N GLY A 172 6.90 7.47 5.80
CA GLY A 172 6.80 6.34 4.87
C GLY A 172 6.90 6.80 3.41
N PHE A 173 5.78 7.05 2.81
CA PHE A 173 5.60 7.59 1.46
C PHE A 173 4.25 8.31 1.36
N ILE A 174 4.05 9.07 0.30
CA ILE A 174 2.75 9.67 0.00
C ILE A 174 2.00 8.74 -0.94
N TYR A 175 0.86 8.23 -0.51
CA TYR A 175 -0.02 7.44 -1.35
C TYR A 175 -0.91 8.36 -2.19
N ALA A 176 -0.54 8.55 -3.45
CA ALA A 176 -1.33 9.33 -4.39
C ALA A 176 -2.46 8.47 -4.96
N VAL A 177 -3.70 8.82 -4.59
CA VAL A 177 -4.91 8.10 -5.00
C VAL A 177 -5.43 8.68 -6.29
N ALA A 178 -5.24 7.97 -7.41
CA ALA A 178 -5.88 8.30 -8.67
C ALA A 178 -7.34 7.82 -8.64
N VAL A 179 -8.29 8.71 -8.46
CA VAL A 179 -9.72 8.37 -8.48
C VAL A 179 -10.12 8.03 -9.91
N ASN A 180 -10.26 6.74 -10.22
CA ASN A 180 -10.89 6.27 -11.46
C ASN A 180 -12.40 6.43 -11.39
N GLY A 181 -12.86 7.64 -11.29
CA GLY A 181 -14.28 7.96 -11.09
C GLY A 181 -14.95 8.66 -12.27
N VAL A 182 -14.57 8.38 -13.53
CA VAL A 182 -15.44 8.60 -14.71
C VAL A 182 -14.87 7.84 -15.90
N THR A 183 -15.30 6.61 -16.10
CA THR A 183 -15.13 5.89 -17.35
C THR A 183 -15.84 6.68 -18.46
N GLY A 184 -15.08 7.29 -19.36
CA GLY A 184 -15.65 7.91 -20.57
C GLY A 184 -15.03 9.21 -21.08
N LYS A 185 -14.08 9.85 -20.38
CA LYS A 185 -13.33 11.01 -20.91
C LYS A 185 -11.87 10.65 -21.13
N THR A 186 -11.57 10.21 -22.34
CA THR A 186 -10.22 9.90 -22.82
C THR A 186 -9.50 11.19 -23.24
N GLY A 187 -8.30 11.43 -22.78
CA GLY A 187 -7.43 12.53 -23.20
C GLY A 187 -7.24 13.57 -22.09
N SER A 188 -8.13 14.53 -21.92
CA SER A 188 -7.94 15.63 -20.95
C SER A 188 -7.83 15.18 -19.50
N TYR A 189 -8.52 14.10 -19.10
CA TYR A 189 -8.45 13.57 -17.74
C TYR A 189 -7.10 12.92 -17.43
N ARG A 190 -6.47 12.27 -18.40
CA ARG A 190 -5.12 11.69 -18.21
C ARG A 190 -4.06 12.77 -18.05
N ASP A 191 -4.14 13.82 -18.84
CA ASP A 191 -3.20 14.94 -18.78
C ASP A 191 -3.36 15.73 -17.47
N ASP A 192 -4.58 15.94 -17.01
CA ASP A 192 -4.88 16.56 -15.72
C ASP A 192 -4.33 15.72 -14.55
N LEU A 193 -4.46 14.39 -14.63
CA LEU A 193 -3.94 13.47 -13.62
C LEU A 193 -2.42 13.54 -13.53
N ASP A 194 -1.71 13.48 -14.67
CA ASP A 194 -0.25 13.54 -14.70
C ASP A 194 0.26 14.89 -14.19
N HIS A 195 -0.45 15.97 -14.50
CA HIS A 195 -0.12 17.31 -13.99
C HIS A 195 -0.26 17.39 -12.46
N HIS A 196 -1.36 16.86 -11.90
CA HIS A 196 -1.55 16.84 -10.45
C HIS A 196 -0.54 15.96 -9.73
N LEU A 197 -0.18 14.80 -10.31
CA LEU A 197 0.89 13.94 -9.77
C LEU A 197 2.24 14.65 -9.77
N ALA A 198 2.59 15.31 -10.88
CA ALA A 198 3.82 16.07 -10.97
C ALA A 198 3.87 17.23 -9.95
N GLN A 199 2.76 17.94 -9.75
CA GLN A 199 2.67 18.99 -8.73
C GLN A 199 2.83 18.42 -7.31
N LEU A 200 2.18 17.29 -6.99
CA LEU A 200 2.33 16.64 -5.69
C LEU A 200 3.76 16.17 -5.48
N HIS A 201 4.37 15.57 -6.50
CA HIS A 201 5.77 15.13 -6.47
C HIS A 201 6.75 16.29 -6.26
N GLU A 202 6.51 17.46 -6.87
CA GLU A 202 7.35 18.66 -6.72
C GLU A 202 7.36 19.21 -5.29
N ILE A 203 6.22 19.14 -4.57
CA ILE A 203 6.11 19.67 -3.20
C ILE A 203 6.41 18.64 -2.12
N ALA A 204 6.55 17.36 -2.48
CA ALA A 204 6.77 16.27 -1.55
C ALA A 204 8.23 16.17 -1.11
N SER A 205 8.45 15.96 0.20
CA SER A 205 9.78 15.71 0.79
C SER A 205 10.16 14.23 0.86
N ILE A 206 9.19 13.33 0.68
CA ILE A 206 9.36 11.88 0.70
C ILE A 206 8.77 11.27 -0.58
N PRO A 207 9.07 9.99 -0.92
CA PRO A 207 8.58 9.38 -2.15
C PRO A 207 7.07 9.45 -2.31
N VAL A 208 6.62 9.72 -3.55
CA VAL A 208 5.21 9.70 -3.96
C VAL A 208 4.97 8.43 -4.75
N LEU A 209 4.07 7.57 -4.28
CA LEU A 209 3.68 6.34 -4.96
C LEU A 209 2.25 6.44 -5.46
N THR A 210 2.04 6.09 -6.73
CA THR A 210 0.71 6.12 -7.33
C THR A 210 0.03 4.77 -7.19
N GLY A 211 -1.09 4.75 -6.50
CA GLY A 211 -1.99 3.60 -6.41
C GLY A 211 -3.29 3.86 -7.15
N PHE A 212 -4.02 2.79 -7.47
CA PHE A 212 -5.23 2.74 -8.27
C PHE A 212 -5.03 2.91 -9.79
N GLY A 213 -5.60 2.00 -10.54
CA GLY A 213 -5.61 2.03 -12.01
C GLY A 213 -4.32 1.54 -12.68
N VAL A 214 -3.34 1.08 -11.94
CA VAL A 214 -2.13 0.46 -12.51
C VAL A 214 -2.44 -0.99 -12.86
N SER A 215 -2.57 -1.27 -14.16
CA SER A 215 -2.94 -2.60 -14.67
C SER A 215 -2.02 -3.13 -15.76
N SER A 216 -1.18 -2.28 -16.34
CA SER A 216 -0.29 -2.60 -17.45
C SER A 216 1.12 -2.04 -17.22
N MET A 217 2.11 -2.52 -18.00
CA MET A 217 3.44 -1.92 -18.01
C MET A 217 3.43 -0.49 -18.57
N GLU A 218 2.48 -0.17 -19.46
CA GLU A 218 2.28 1.18 -19.95
C GLU A 218 1.91 2.14 -18.80
N ASP A 219 1.02 1.70 -17.90
CA ASP A 219 0.66 2.47 -16.70
C ASP A 219 1.87 2.66 -15.78
N VAL A 220 2.65 1.59 -15.53
CA VAL A 220 3.87 1.66 -14.71
C VAL A 220 4.85 2.68 -15.29
N HIS A 221 5.16 2.59 -16.59
CA HIS A 221 6.08 3.52 -17.25
C HIS A 221 5.55 4.95 -17.28
N ARG A 222 4.23 5.14 -17.39
CA ARG A 222 3.60 6.45 -17.34
C ARG A 222 3.76 7.09 -15.97
N PHE A 223 3.38 6.36 -14.92
CA PHE A 223 3.42 6.90 -13.56
C PHE A 223 4.85 7.11 -13.03
N ASN A 224 5.79 6.26 -13.40
CA ASN A 224 7.22 6.46 -13.06
C ASN A 224 7.83 7.74 -13.68
N LYS A 225 7.14 8.42 -14.62
CA LYS A 225 7.58 9.72 -15.15
C LYS A 225 7.12 10.90 -14.29
N VAL A 226 6.09 10.72 -13.47
CA VAL A 226 5.43 11.81 -12.72
C VAL A 226 5.31 11.50 -11.22
N SER A 227 5.79 10.35 -10.78
CA SER A 227 5.89 9.92 -9.38
C SER A 227 7.12 9.03 -9.19
N ASP A 228 7.41 8.62 -7.96
CA ASP A 228 8.60 7.82 -7.64
C ASP A 228 8.38 6.31 -7.77
N GLY A 229 7.14 5.89 -7.95
CA GLY A 229 6.80 4.47 -8.09
C GLY A 229 5.30 4.20 -8.09
N VAL A 230 4.97 2.91 -8.07
CA VAL A 230 3.58 2.45 -8.20
C VAL A 230 3.21 1.43 -7.13
N ILE A 231 1.92 1.45 -6.77
CA ILE A 231 1.28 0.41 -5.96
C ILE A 231 0.29 -0.35 -6.85
N VAL A 232 0.43 -1.67 -6.90
CA VAL A 232 -0.35 -2.52 -7.82
C VAL A 232 -1.15 -3.55 -7.04
N GLY A 233 -2.45 -3.34 -6.96
CA GLY A 233 -3.38 -4.22 -6.22
C GLY A 233 -4.07 -5.24 -7.12
N SER A 234 -5.18 -4.86 -7.77
CA SER A 234 -6.11 -5.76 -8.44
C SER A 234 -5.45 -6.75 -9.41
N LYS A 235 -4.40 -6.32 -10.14
CA LYS A 235 -3.66 -7.20 -11.05
C LYS A 235 -2.93 -8.32 -10.31
N ILE A 236 -2.23 -7.97 -9.21
CA ILE A 236 -1.47 -8.92 -8.41
C ILE A 236 -2.41 -9.88 -7.69
N VAL A 237 -3.43 -9.37 -7.00
CA VAL A 237 -4.42 -10.17 -6.27
C VAL A 237 -5.11 -11.17 -7.20
N LYS A 238 -5.57 -10.72 -8.38
CA LYS A 238 -6.19 -11.60 -9.36
C LYS A 238 -5.25 -12.71 -9.84
N ALA A 239 -4.01 -12.35 -10.18
CA ALA A 239 -3.03 -13.30 -10.68
C ALA A 239 -2.59 -14.31 -9.60
N LEU A 240 -2.42 -13.89 -8.35
CA LEU A 240 -2.17 -14.78 -7.21
C LEU A 240 -3.31 -15.77 -7.02
N HIS A 241 -4.55 -15.30 -7.02
CA HIS A 241 -5.73 -16.16 -6.89
C HIS A 241 -5.85 -17.18 -8.03
N GLN A 242 -5.40 -16.84 -9.24
CA GLN A 242 -5.40 -17.71 -10.41
C GLN A 242 -4.16 -18.63 -10.49
N GLY A 243 -3.22 -18.51 -9.55
CA GLY A 243 -1.95 -19.27 -9.58
C GLY A 243 -1.01 -18.85 -10.70
N GLU A 244 -1.16 -17.65 -11.25
CA GLU A 244 -0.38 -17.14 -12.39
C GLU A 244 0.97 -16.53 -11.96
N THR A 245 1.78 -17.31 -11.23
CA THR A 245 3.07 -16.85 -10.67
C THR A 245 4.05 -16.36 -11.73
N ASP A 246 4.12 -17.04 -12.89
CA ASP A 246 4.98 -16.63 -14.02
C ASP A 246 4.57 -15.26 -14.60
N THR A 247 3.27 -14.98 -14.61
CA THR A 247 2.73 -13.69 -15.08
C THR A 247 3.13 -12.57 -14.11
N ILE A 248 3.03 -12.82 -12.81
CA ILE A 248 3.45 -11.89 -11.75
C ILE A 248 4.95 -11.65 -11.84
N ALA A 249 5.76 -12.71 -11.91
CA ALA A 249 7.21 -12.61 -11.97
C ALA A 249 7.69 -11.77 -13.16
N ARG A 250 7.12 -12.00 -14.35
CA ARG A 250 7.43 -11.20 -15.54
C ARG A 250 7.04 -9.74 -15.37
N PHE A 251 5.85 -9.47 -14.84
CA PHE A 251 5.36 -8.11 -14.66
C PHE A 251 6.23 -7.34 -13.67
N ILE A 252 6.50 -7.90 -12.49
CA ILE A 252 7.34 -7.27 -11.45
C ILE A 252 8.78 -7.08 -11.97
N SER A 253 9.37 -8.11 -12.58
CA SER A 253 10.75 -8.01 -13.12
C SER A 253 10.92 -6.92 -14.17
N GLN A 254 9.88 -6.61 -14.93
CA GLN A 254 9.89 -5.49 -15.87
C GLN A 254 9.70 -4.15 -15.17
N ALA A 255 8.85 -4.10 -14.14
CA ALA A 255 8.55 -2.87 -13.40
C ALA A 255 9.72 -2.40 -12.52
N VAL A 256 10.48 -3.32 -11.93
CA VAL A 256 11.62 -3.02 -11.04
C VAL A 256 12.91 -2.68 -11.82
N LYS A 257 13.05 -3.17 -13.07
CA LYS A 257 14.25 -2.93 -13.91
C LYS A 257 14.16 -1.70 -14.81
N GLY A 258 12.98 -1.15 -14.95
CA GLY A 258 12.69 0.02 -15.80
C GLY A 258 12.73 1.30 -15.04
#